data_c80e000953c577b4cf61c742e529e058
#
_entry.id   c80e000953c577b4cf61c742e529e058
#
_cell.length_a   1.000
_cell.length_b   1.000
_cell.length_c   1.000
_cell.angle_alpha   90.00
_cell.angle_beta   90.00
_cell.angle_gamma   90.00
#
_symmetry.space_group_name_H-M   'P 1'
#
loop_
_entity.id
_entity.type
_entity.pdbx_description
1 polymer ?
#
loop_
_entity_poly.entity_id
_entity_poly.type
_entity_poly.pdbx_seq_one_letter_code
_entity_poly.pdbx_strand_id
1 'polypeptide(L)'
;MTSNTPDADKYKNLIQNLLSKLKTDYQYVFSLSLSDGFTVTSRSKSVESIEHHQDTGLAVAVYNNYKKGTASTNNLSLESIQKTIEKAEYISTNTQQDECQGLPESNYTKNDWTDLGIYYPEKLDINEIIDRTIECESEAF
;
A
#
# COMPACT_ATOMS: atom_id res chain seq x y z
N MET A 1 7.72 9.28 -20.36
CA MET A 1 6.77 9.73 -19.32
C MET A 1 7.40 9.47 -17.96
N THR A 2 7.57 10.48 -17.12
CA THR A 2 8.11 10.29 -15.76
C THR A 2 7.05 9.59 -14.94
N SER A 3 7.38 8.44 -14.35
CA SER A 3 6.50 7.76 -13.38
C SER A 3 6.15 8.75 -12.27
N ASN A 4 4.88 9.08 -12.16
CA ASN A 4 4.38 10.01 -11.15
C ASN A 4 3.98 9.20 -9.91
N THR A 5 4.89 8.32 -9.46
CA THR A 5 4.66 7.53 -8.25
C THR A 5 4.36 8.49 -7.12
N PRO A 6 3.23 8.38 -6.43
CA PRO A 6 2.91 9.27 -5.33
C PRO A 6 4.04 9.23 -4.30
N ASP A 7 4.45 10.41 -3.84
CA ASP A 7 5.55 10.57 -2.89
C ASP A 7 5.19 9.89 -1.55
N ALA A 8 5.72 8.70 -1.33
CA ALA A 8 5.49 7.91 -0.12
C ALA A 8 5.89 8.68 1.15
N ASP A 9 6.96 9.49 1.08
CA ASP A 9 7.44 10.29 2.21
C ASP A 9 6.44 11.39 2.59
N LYS A 10 5.75 11.98 1.62
CA LYS A 10 4.66 12.93 1.86
C LYS A 10 3.56 12.31 2.72
N TYR A 11 3.11 11.12 2.37
CA TYR A 11 2.05 10.43 3.12
C TYR A 11 2.53 9.91 4.48
N LYS A 12 3.79 9.46 4.57
CA LYS A 12 4.41 9.09 5.84
C LYS A 12 4.44 10.27 6.81
N ASN A 13 4.87 11.45 6.36
CA ASN A 13 4.89 12.67 7.16
C ASN A 13 3.48 13.08 7.58
N LEU A 14 2.49 12.97 6.68
CA LEU A 14 1.10 13.26 6.98
C LEU A 14 0.56 12.34 8.09
N ILE A 15 0.82 11.03 8.00
CA ILE A 15 0.43 10.06 9.03
C ILE A 15 1.14 10.35 10.35
N GLN A 16 2.44 10.65 10.33
CA GLN A 16 3.20 11.01 11.54
C GLN A 16 2.61 12.24 12.27
N ASN A 17 2.17 13.25 11.52
CA ASN A 17 1.50 14.42 12.09
C ASN A 17 0.13 14.08 12.72
N LEU A 18 -0.54 13.04 12.21
CA LEU A 18 -1.79 12.56 12.79
C LEU A 18 -1.57 11.75 14.06
N LEU A 19 -0.44 11.04 14.20
CA LEU A 19 -0.16 10.20 15.36
C LEU A 19 -0.26 10.96 16.69
N SER A 20 0.13 12.25 16.72
CA SER A 20 0.04 13.10 17.91
C SER A 20 -1.41 13.38 18.36
N LYS A 21 -2.40 13.10 17.52
CA LYS A 21 -3.83 13.33 17.77
C LYS A 21 -4.60 12.05 18.08
N LEU A 22 -3.92 10.90 18.02
CA LEU A 22 -4.53 9.61 18.24
C LEU A 22 -4.67 9.31 19.76
N LYS A 23 -5.56 8.38 20.08
CA LYS A 23 -5.76 7.92 21.44
C LYS A 23 -4.55 7.13 21.92
N THR A 24 -4.05 7.43 23.10
CA THR A 24 -2.81 6.87 23.64
C THR A 24 -2.97 5.45 24.17
N ASP A 25 -4.19 5.02 24.45
CA ASP A 25 -4.57 3.70 24.95
C ASP A 25 -4.86 2.68 23.82
N TYR A 26 -4.84 3.14 22.55
CA TYR A 26 -5.02 2.30 21.39
C TYR A 26 -3.69 2.06 20.65
N GLN A 27 -3.58 0.91 20.01
CA GLN A 27 -2.46 0.61 19.10
C GLN A 27 -2.93 0.75 17.66
N TYR A 28 -2.11 1.37 16.82
CA TYR A 28 -2.44 1.64 15.41
C TYR A 28 -1.41 1.05 14.48
N VAL A 29 -1.88 0.45 13.39
CA VAL A 29 -1.07 0.02 12.26
C VAL A 29 -1.59 0.70 11.00
N PHE A 30 -0.70 1.37 10.29
CA PHE A 30 -0.98 1.98 9.00
C PHE A 30 -0.25 1.23 7.90
N SER A 31 -0.98 0.78 6.90
CA SER A 31 -0.43 0.15 5.70
C SER A 31 -0.76 1.00 4.49
N LEU A 32 0.26 1.65 3.94
CA LEU A 32 0.16 2.45 2.71
C LEU A 32 0.58 1.58 1.53
N SER A 33 -0.28 1.47 0.53
CA SER A 33 -0.01 0.82 -0.74
C SER A 33 -0.02 1.85 -1.87
N LEU A 34 1.06 1.90 -2.63
CA LEU A 34 1.21 2.74 -3.80
C LEU A 34 1.67 1.83 -4.95
N SER A 35 0.91 1.80 -6.03
CA SER A 35 1.21 1.00 -7.20
C SER A 35 1.09 1.84 -8.45
N ASP A 36 2.05 1.71 -9.35
CA ASP A 36 2.07 2.34 -10.66
C ASP A 36 2.65 1.34 -11.67
N GLY A 37 1.96 1.10 -12.79
CA GLY A 37 2.38 0.10 -13.73
C GLY A 37 1.67 0.15 -15.07
N PHE A 38 2.23 -0.60 -16.02
CA PHE A 38 1.67 -0.77 -17.36
C PHE A 38 1.42 -2.25 -17.62
N THR A 39 0.33 -2.52 -18.32
CA THR A 39 0.07 -3.83 -18.93
C THR A 39 0.06 -3.65 -20.44
N VAL A 40 0.88 -4.41 -21.16
CA VAL A 40 0.93 -4.44 -22.62
C VAL A 40 0.48 -5.82 -23.08
N THR A 41 -0.50 -5.84 -23.97
CA THR A 41 -0.98 -7.08 -24.60
C THR A 41 -0.67 -7.01 -26.10
N SER A 42 -0.05 -8.07 -26.63
CA SER A 42 0.17 -8.24 -28.07
C SER A 42 -0.74 -9.33 -28.62
N ARG A 43 -1.10 -9.17 -29.90
CA ARG A 43 -1.82 -10.15 -30.68
C ARG A 43 -1.43 -10.05 -32.15
N SER A 44 -1.13 -11.20 -32.76
CA SER A 44 -0.71 -11.28 -34.15
C SER A 44 0.49 -10.37 -34.47
N LYS A 45 1.48 -10.34 -33.57
CA LYS A 45 2.72 -9.53 -33.65
C LYS A 45 2.48 -8.03 -33.69
N SER A 46 1.40 -7.57 -33.12
CA SER A 46 1.08 -6.15 -32.97
C SER A 46 0.50 -5.87 -31.58
N VAL A 47 0.60 -4.63 -31.12
CA VAL A 47 0.00 -4.23 -29.84
C VAL A 47 -1.51 -4.27 -29.94
N GLU A 48 -2.17 -5.01 -29.06
CA GLU A 48 -3.62 -5.05 -28.92
C GLU A 48 -4.11 -3.99 -27.93
N SER A 49 -3.47 -3.91 -26.76
CA SER A 49 -3.82 -2.89 -25.76
C SER A 49 -2.60 -2.46 -24.93
N ILE A 50 -2.67 -1.24 -24.43
CA ILE A 50 -1.76 -0.69 -23.42
C ILE A 50 -2.62 -0.11 -22.33
N GLU A 51 -2.48 -0.62 -21.12
CA GLU A 51 -3.21 -0.14 -19.94
C GLU A 51 -2.21 0.42 -18.93
N HIS A 52 -2.45 1.63 -18.45
CA HIS A 52 -1.73 2.22 -17.33
C HIS A 52 -2.63 2.18 -16.11
N HIS A 53 -2.13 1.59 -15.03
CA HIS A 53 -2.83 1.53 -13.76
C HIS A 53 -2.00 2.22 -12.68
N GLN A 54 -2.68 3.02 -11.88
CA GLN A 54 -2.10 3.70 -10.74
C GLN A 54 -3.07 3.57 -9.57
N ASP A 55 -2.67 2.80 -8.56
CA ASP A 55 -3.50 2.52 -7.40
C ASP A 55 -2.86 3.08 -6.14
N THR A 56 -3.69 3.65 -5.28
CA THR A 56 -3.30 4.11 -3.96
C THR A 56 -4.27 3.58 -2.92
N GLY A 57 -3.77 3.17 -1.77
CA GLY A 57 -4.61 2.69 -0.69
C GLY A 57 -3.97 2.89 0.66
N LEU A 58 -4.78 3.22 1.65
CA LEU A 58 -4.40 3.24 3.05
C LEU A 58 -5.33 2.30 3.82
N ALA A 59 -4.77 1.32 4.49
CA ALA A 59 -5.48 0.52 5.47
C ALA A 59 -5.02 0.90 6.88
N VAL A 60 -5.98 1.00 7.79
CA VAL A 60 -5.75 1.29 9.20
C VAL A 60 -6.30 0.13 10.02
N ALA A 61 -5.47 -0.47 10.86
CA ALA A 61 -5.89 -1.41 11.88
C ALA A 61 -5.71 -0.78 13.26
N VAL A 62 -6.73 -0.89 14.09
CA VAL A 62 -6.76 -0.38 15.45
C VAL A 62 -6.99 -1.53 16.41
N TYR A 63 -6.16 -1.61 17.44
CA TYR A 63 -6.28 -2.59 18.51
C TYR A 63 -6.56 -1.89 19.83
N ASN A 64 -7.57 -2.37 20.54
CA ASN A 64 -8.00 -1.87 21.84
C ASN A 64 -8.55 -3.02 22.69
N ASN A 65 -7.94 -3.32 23.82
CA ASN A 65 -8.38 -4.35 24.76
C ASN A 65 -8.69 -5.70 24.06
N TYR A 66 -7.72 -6.21 23.28
CA TYR A 66 -7.87 -7.46 22.51
C TYR A 66 -9.00 -7.44 21.47
N LYS A 67 -9.43 -6.27 21.05
CA LYS A 67 -10.40 -6.07 19.99
C LYS A 67 -9.71 -5.42 18.81
N LYS A 68 -10.06 -5.84 17.59
CA LYS A 68 -9.49 -5.31 16.37
C LYS A 68 -10.55 -4.67 15.49
N GLY A 69 -10.27 -3.47 15.01
CA GLY A 69 -11.06 -2.82 13.96
C GLY A 69 -10.18 -2.48 12.78
N THR A 70 -10.67 -2.69 11.56
CA THR A 70 -9.95 -2.34 10.34
C THR A 70 -10.85 -1.53 9.41
N ALA A 71 -10.25 -0.53 8.78
CA ALA A 71 -10.89 0.24 7.73
C ALA A 71 -9.86 0.65 6.67
N SER A 72 -10.29 0.89 5.45
CA SER A 72 -9.42 1.30 4.36
C SER A 72 -10.04 2.38 3.51
N THR A 73 -9.19 3.14 2.81
CA THR A 73 -9.57 4.15 1.83
C THR A 73 -8.56 4.21 0.70
N ASN A 74 -9.02 4.52 -0.50
CA ASN A 74 -8.17 4.87 -1.64
C ASN A 74 -7.99 6.39 -1.79
N ASN A 75 -8.72 7.18 -1.01
CA ASN A 75 -8.58 8.63 -0.98
C ASN A 75 -7.63 9.04 0.15
N LEU A 76 -6.43 9.50 -0.23
CA LEU A 76 -5.38 9.90 0.70
C LEU A 76 -5.47 11.37 1.15
N SER A 77 -6.63 12.02 1.04
CA SER A 77 -6.87 13.33 1.65
C SER A 77 -6.88 13.23 3.18
N LEU A 78 -6.45 14.30 3.85
CA LEU A 78 -6.41 14.35 5.31
C LEU A 78 -7.76 13.99 5.95
N GLU A 79 -8.85 14.51 5.38
CA GLU A 79 -10.21 14.23 5.86
C GLU A 79 -10.58 12.75 5.72
N SER A 80 -10.27 12.12 4.58
CA SER A 80 -10.55 10.71 4.35
C SER A 80 -9.72 9.81 5.26
N ILE A 81 -8.46 10.14 5.50
CA ILE A 81 -7.60 9.41 6.44
C ILE A 81 -8.17 9.50 7.86
N GLN A 82 -8.57 10.69 8.33
CA GLN A 82 -9.18 10.87 9.65
C GLN A 82 -10.46 10.05 9.80
N LYS A 83 -11.37 10.12 8.82
CA LYS A 83 -12.61 9.32 8.82
C LYS A 83 -12.32 7.81 8.83
N THR A 84 -11.26 7.38 8.15
CA THR A 84 -10.85 5.97 8.13
C THR A 84 -10.34 5.52 9.49
N ILE A 85 -9.57 6.36 10.18
CA ILE A 85 -9.11 6.10 11.55
C ILE A 85 -10.31 5.99 12.51
N GLU A 86 -11.22 6.99 12.49
CA GLU A 86 -12.42 6.99 13.33
C GLU A 86 -13.29 5.76 13.09
N LYS A 87 -13.43 5.34 11.82
CA LYS A 87 -14.16 4.12 11.47
C LYS A 87 -13.50 2.87 12.01
N ALA A 88 -12.17 2.75 11.91
CA ALA A 88 -11.43 1.63 12.46
C ALA A 88 -11.53 1.57 14.00
N GLU A 89 -11.46 2.73 14.68
CA GLU A 89 -11.67 2.84 16.12
C GLU A 89 -13.09 2.41 16.52
N TYR A 90 -14.10 2.89 15.81
CA TYR A 90 -15.50 2.51 16.04
C TYR A 90 -15.70 0.98 15.90
N ILE A 91 -15.13 0.38 14.86
CA ILE A 91 -15.19 -1.06 14.63
C ILE A 91 -14.50 -1.80 15.80
N SER A 92 -13.30 -1.36 16.22
CA SER A 92 -12.57 -2.01 17.32
C SER A 92 -13.35 -2.00 18.63
N THR A 93 -14.12 -0.94 18.89
CA THR A 93 -14.94 -0.84 20.11
C THR A 93 -16.10 -1.83 20.11
N ASN A 94 -16.68 -2.10 18.94
CA ASN A 94 -17.87 -2.92 18.77
C ASN A 94 -17.58 -4.38 18.36
N THR A 95 -16.32 -4.72 18.11
CA THR A 95 -15.91 -6.09 17.78
C THR A 95 -15.81 -6.95 19.05
N GLN A 96 -16.02 -8.25 18.89
CA GLN A 96 -15.82 -9.22 19.97
C GLN A 96 -14.33 -9.28 20.37
N GLN A 97 -14.09 -9.44 21.66
CA GLN A 97 -12.75 -9.60 22.21
C GLN A 97 -12.16 -10.97 21.82
N ASP A 98 -10.88 -10.96 21.45
CA ASP A 98 -10.08 -12.14 21.12
C ASP A 98 -8.68 -11.95 21.72
N GLU A 99 -8.31 -12.77 22.69
CA GLU A 99 -7.03 -12.67 23.42
C GLU A 99 -5.80 -12.76 22.52
N CYS A 100 -5.94 -13.29 21.28
CA CYS A 100 -4.89 -13.36 20.30
C CYS A 100 -4.75 -12.06 19.47
N GLN A 101 -5.62 -11.08 19.63
CA GLN A 101 -5.56 -9.81 18.91
C GLN A 101 -4.68 -8.79 19.63
N GLY A 102 -3.66 -8.29 18.93
CA GLY A 102 -2.73 -7.28 19.43
C GLY A 102 -1.49 -7.17 18.56
N LEU A 103 -0.67 -6.17 18.84
CA LEU A 103 0.66 -6.08 18.24
C LEU A 103 1.64 -6.94 19.05
N PRO A 104 2.67 -7.51 18.39
CA PRO A 104 3.73 -8.21 19.09
C PRO A 104 4.44 -7.26 20.07
N GLU A 105 4.92 -7.80 21.19
CA GLU A 105 5.73 -7.03 22.12
C GLU A 105 7.02 -6.53 21.45
N SER A 106 7.53 -5.39 21.89
CA SER A 106 8.69 -4.72 21.27
C SER A 106 9.97 -5.58 21.25
N ASN A 107 10.09 -6.56 22.16
CA ASN A 107 11.21 -7.51 22.18
C ASN A 107 11.19 -8.53 21.02
N TYR A 108 10.03 -8.75 20.39
CA TYR A 108 9.88 -9.59 19.20
C TYR A 108 9.98 -8.81 17.89
N THR A 109 10.07 -7.46 17.97
CA THR A 109 10.22 -6.61 16.78
C THR A 109 11.66 -6.11 16.68
N LYS A 110 12.30 -6.39 15.55
CA LYS A 110 13.64 -5.90 15.26
C LYS A 110 13.57 -4.54 14.61
N ASN A 111 14.22 -3.54 15.20
CA ASN A 111 14.26 -2.18 14.65
C ASN A 111 15.49 -1.94 13.75
N ASP A 112 16.40 -2.92 13.71
CA ASP A 112 17.61 -2.87 12.90
C ASP A 112 17.43 -3.77 11.68
N TRP A 113 17.16 -3.17 10.53
CA TRP A 113 16.94 -3.85 9.27
C TRP A 113 18.20 -3.77 8.43
N THR A 114 18.81 -4.91 8.15
CA THR A 114 19.87 -5.00 7.14
C THR A 114 19.22 -4.90 5.76
N ASP A 115 19.72 -4.01 4.92
CA ASP A 115 19.30 -3.96 3.52
C ASP A 115 19.67 -5.30 2.86
N LEU A 116 18.64 -6.00 2.41
CA LEU A 116 18.78 -7.31 1.77
C LEU A 116 19.10 -7.20 0.27
N GLY A 117 19.14 -5.99 -0.28
CA GLY A 117 19.42 -5.75 -1.68
C GLY A 117 18.40 -6.40 -2.63
N ILE A 118 17.14 -6.51 -2.23
CA ILE A 118 16.07 -7.15 -3.02
C ILE A 118 15.21 -6.17 -3.81
N TYR A 119 15.45 -4.88 -3.65
CA TYR A 119 14.71 -3.84 -4.35
C TYR A 119 15.57 -3.25 -5.45
N TYR A 120 15.21 -3.54 -6.70
CA TYR A 120 15.87 -3.04 -7.92
C TYR A 120 14.87 -2.29 -8.78
N PRO A 121 14.66 -0.97 -8.55
CA PRO A 121 13.74 -0.19 -9.36
C PRO A 121 14.32 -0.01 -10.77
N GLU A 122 13.68 -0.58 -11.76
CA GLU A 122 13.98 -0.35 -13.17
C GLU A 122 13.10 0.80 -13.69
N LYS A 123 13.71 1.69 -14.50
CA LYS A 123 12.97 2.65 -15.31
C LYS A 123 12.57 1.94 -16.60
N LEU A 124 11.38 1.35 -16.58
CA LEU A 124 10.86 0.68 -17.77
C LEU A 124 10.40 1.73 -18.80
N ASP A 125 10.95 1.67 -20.01
CA ASP A 125 10.41 2.39 -21.17
C ASP A 125 9.26 1.57 -21.75
N ILE A 126 8.13 2.20 -21.98
CA ILE A 126 6.94 1.54 -22.55
C ILE A 126 7.23 0.90 -23.90
N ASN A 127 8.07 1.53 -24.74
CA ASN A 127 8.46 0.97 -26.03
C ASN A 127 9.26 -0.31 -25.87
N GLU A 128 10.15 -0.37 -24.89
CA GLU A 128 10.93 -1.57 -24.59
C GLU A 128 10.03 -2.71 -24.10
N ILE A 129 9.00 -2.42 -23.31
CA ILE A 129 8.01 -3.42 -22.90
C ILE A 129 7.22 -3.93 -24.11
N ILE A 130 6.81 -3.04 -25.02
CA ILE A 130 6.11 -3.39 -26.26
C ILE A 130 6.96 -4.34 -27.11
N ASP A 131 8.21 -3.97 -27.36
CA ASP A 131 9.13 -4.76 -28.19
C ASP A 131 9.34 -6.16 -27.59
N ARG A 132 9.61 -6.26 -26.30
CA ARG A 132 9.75 -7.53 -25.55
C ARG A 132 8.47 -8.38 -25.63
N THR A 133 7.30 -7.75 -25.52
CA THR A 133 6.01 -8.46 -25.56
C THR A 133 5.77 -9.07 -26.95
N ILE A 134 6.06 -8.31 -28.02
CA ILE A 134 5.94 -8.79 -29.42
C ILE A 134 6.97 -9.89 -29.71
N GLU A 135 8.21 -9.76 -29.21
CA GLU A 135 9.25 -10.76 -29.35
C GLU A 135 8.83 -12.06 -28.70
N CYS A 136 8.36 -12.03 -27.44
CA CYS A 136 7.85 -13.21 -26.72
C CYS A 136 6.73 -13.91 -27.50
N GLU A 137 5.78 -13.16 -28.04
CA GLU A 137 4.71 -13.74 -28.87
C GLU A 137 5.28 -14.40 -30.12
N SER A 138 6.26 -13.77 -30.77
CA SER A 138 6.87 -14.27 -32.00
C SER A 138 7.62 -15.59 -31.81
N GLU A 139 8.25 -15.78 -30.65
CA GLU A 139 8.94 -17.02 -30.29
C GLU A 139 7.96 -18.17 -29.93
N ALA A 140 6.71 -17.84 -29.61
CA ALA A 140 5.68 -18.83 -29.27
C ALA A 140 4.97 -19.42 -30.51
N PHE A 141 5.17 -18.83 -31.72
CA PHE A 141 4.58 -19.25 -32.99
C PHE A 141 5.64 -19.75 -33.96
#